data_212f65ad91ee4a2f4bfdae4a24bbdc20
#
_entry.id   212f65ad91ee4a2f4bfdae4a24bbdc20
#
_cell.length_a   1.000
_cell.length_b   1.000
_cell.length_c   1.000
_cell.angle_alpha   90.00
_cell.angle_beta   90.00
_cell.angle_gamma   90.00
#
_symmetry.space_group_name_H-M   'P 1'
#
loop_
_entity.id
_entity.type
_entity.pdbx_description
1 polymer ?
#
loop_
_entity_poly.entity_id
_entity_poly.type
_entity_poly.pdbx_seq_one_letter_code
_entity_poly.pdbx_strand_id
1 'polypeptide(L)'
;MSYKTILVHADNGKYAAARIEVALGLAARFDAHLIGLYAESSLRAPSYALAEGGQMFLDALRRNERERLDQAAAAFDDLVKRSGWSRTEWRTSSVDASEAIGLHARYADLV
;
A
#
# COMPACT_ATOMS: atom_id res chain seq x y z
N MET A 1 -2.09 -18.15 20.82
CA MET A 1 -1.89 -16.70 20.73
C MET A 1 -2.48 -16.19 19.41
N SER A 2 -3.39 -15.25 19.47
CA SER A 2 -4.02 -14.71 18.28
C SER A 2 -3.38 -13.38 17.88
N TYR A 3 -3.17 -13.19 16.59
CA TYR A 3 -2.73 -11.90 16.06
C TYR A 3 -3.92 -10.97 15.98
N LYS A 4 -3.82 -9.77 16.54
CA LYS A 4 -4.90 -8.78 16.53
C LYS A 4 -4.85 -7.85 15.34
N THR A 5 -3.64 -7.54 14.86
CA THR A 5 -3.43 -6.62 13.75
C THR A 5 -2.39 -7.18 12.81
N ILE A 6 -2.73 -7.24 11.53
CA ILE A 6 -1.84 -7.72 10.48
C ILE A 6 -1.64 -6.56 9.50
N LEU A 7 -0.37 -6.29 9.16
CA LEU A 7 0.00 -5.29 8.18
C LEU A 7 0.49 -5.99 6.91
N VAL A 8 -0.06 -5.63 5.78
CA VAL A 8 0.39 -6.14 4.49
C VAL A 8 0.81 -4.98 3.58
N HIS A 9 1.96 -5.12 2.94
CA HIS A 9 2.42 -4.16 1.93
C HIS A 9 1.63 -4.39 0.64
N ALA A 10 0.83 -3.40 0.27
CA ALA A 10 0.02 -3.43 -0.95
C ALA A 10 0.65 -2.51 -1.99
N ASP A 11 0.91 -3.03 -3.16
CA ASP A 11 1.46 -2.26 -4.27
C ASP A 11 0.82 -2.74 -5.59
N ASN A 12 1.38 -2.31 -6.71
CA ASN A 12 0.96 -2.76 -8.04
C ASN A 12 1.85 -3.86 -8.59
N GLY A 13 2.65 -4.48 -7.71
CA GLY A 13 3.55 -5.53 -8.09
C GLY A 13 2.85 -6.81 -8.49
N LYS A 14 3.58 -7.66 -9.19
CA LYS A 14 3.08 -8.91 -9.75
C LYS A 14 2.49 -9.85 -8.68
N TYR A 15 3.03 -9.79 -7.47
CA TYR A 15 2.64 -10.71 -6.39
C TYR A 15 1.76 -10.05 -5.33
N ALA A 16 1.31 -8.81 -5.56
CA ALA A 16 0.53 -8.06 -4.58
C ALA A 16 -0.80 -8.76 -4.26
N ALA A 17 -1.52 -9.22 -5.28
CA ALA A 17 -2.80 -9.90 -5.08
C ALA A 17 -2.64 -11.17 -4.24
N ALA A 18 -1.66 -12.00 -4.54
CA ALA A 18 -1.40 -13.22 -3.78
C ALA A 18 -1.04 -12.92 -2.32
N ARG A 19 -0.23 -11.89 -2.10
CA ARG A 19 0.16 -11.47 -0.75
C ARG A 19 -1.04 -10.99 0.06
N ILE A 20 -1.91 -10.19 -0.55
CA ILE A 20 -3.12 -9.68 0.08
C ILE A 20 -4.09 -10.83 0.39
N GLU A 21 -4.25 -11.78 -0.52
CA GLU A 21 -5.11 -12.94 -0.30
C GLU A 21 -4.65 -13.78 0.90
N VAL A 22 -3.34 -14.01 1.01
CA VAL A 22 -2.76 -14.72 2.15
C VAL A 22 -3.04 -13.96 3.44
N ALA A 23 -2.84 -12.63 3.43
CA ALA A 23 -3.06 -11.78 4.59
C ALA A 23 -4.53 -11.78 5.01
N LEU A 24 -5.46 -11.73 4.06
CA LEU A 24 -6.89 -11.80 4.33
C LEU A 24 -7.28 -13.15 4.96
N GLY A 25 -6.71 -14.24 4.46
CA GLY A 25 -6.93 -15.56 5.03
C GLY A 25 -6.45 -15.66 6.47
N LEU A 26 -5.29 -15.08 6.77
CA LEU A 26 -4.75 -15.04 8.12
C LEU A 26 -5.59 -14.15 9.03
N ALA A 27 -6.05 -13.00 8.53
CA ALA A 27 -6.90 -12.10 9.30
C ALA A 27 -8.22 -12.76 9.68
N ALA A 28 -8.84 -13.46 8.74
CA ALA A 28 -10.06 -14.21 9.01
C ALA A 28 -9.84 -15.33 10.04
N ARG A 29 -8.72 -16.04 9.89
CA ARG A 29 -8.39 -17.16 10.79
C ARG A 29 -8.14 -16.70 12.22
N PHE A 30 -7.48 -15.55 12.40
CA PHE A 30 -7.13 -15.04 13.73
C PHE A 30 -8.09 -13.96 14.25
N ASP A 31 -9.16 -13.66 13.51
CA ASP A 31 -10.09 -12.57 13.84
C ASP A 31 -9.33 -11.25 14.00
N ALA A 32 -8.45 -10.96 13.07
CA ALA A 32 -7.54 -9.83 13.14
C ALA A 32 -7.98 -8.67 12.26
N HIS A 33 -7.55 -7.46 12.64
CA HIS A 33 -7.68 -6.27 11.81
C HIS A 33 -6.56 -6.28 10.75
N LEU A 34 -6.92 -6.12 9.49
CA LEU A 34 -5.95 -6.10 8.39
C LEU A 34 -5.74 -4.67 7.90
N ILE A 35 -4.48 -4.26 7.85
CA ILE A 35 -4.08 -2.97 7.31
C ILE A 35 -3.35 -3.20 6.00
N GLY A 36 -3.89 -2.67 4.89
CA GLY A 36 -3.19 -2.62 3.63
C GLY A 36 -2.42 -1.30 3.54
N LEU A 37 -1.12 -1.37 3.43
CA LEU A 37 -0.24 -0.20 3.39
C LEU A 37 0.34 -0.02 1.99
N TYR A 38 0.07 1.13 1.39
CA TYR A 38 0.68 1.56 0.14
C TYR A 38 1.72 2.64 0.44
N ALA A 39 2.97 2.38 0.07
CA ALA A 39 4.04 3.37 0.18
C ALA A 39 4.19 4.09 -1.15
N GLU A 40 3.92 5.38 -1.17
CA GLU A 40 4.06 6.20 -2.36
C GLU A 40 5.52 6.32 -2.76
N SER A 41 5.78 6.29 -4.06
CA SER A 41 7.12 6.51 -4.59
C SER A 41 7.58 7.93 -4.31
N SER A 42 8.83 8.05 -3.91
CA SER A 42 9.46 9.35 -3.76
C SER A 42 9.61 10.00 -5.14
N LEU A 43 8.95 11.14 -5.37
CA LEU A 43 9.01 11.86 -6.63
C LEU A 43 10.27 12.72 -6.65
N ARG A 44 11.38 12.14 -7.12
CA ARG A 44 12.64 12.86 -7.28
C ARG A 44 12.90 13.10 -8.76
N ALA A 45 12.84 14.36 -9.16
CA ALA A 45 13.24 14.74 -10.50
C ALA A 45 14.68 15.23 -10.48
N PRO A 46 15.50 14.91 -11.50
CA PRO A 46 16.82 15.51 -11.62
C PRO A 46 16.70 17.03 -11.75
N SER A 47 17.67 17.76 -11.22
CA SER A 47 17.63 19.23 -11.22
C SER A 47 17.52 19.84 -12.61
N TYR A 48 18.10 19.21 -13.63
CA TYR A 48 17.97 19.70 -15.00
C TYR A 48 16.53 19.60 -15.53
N ALA A 49 15.78 18.61 -15.10
CA ALA A 49 14.38 18.46 -15.51
C ALA A 49 13.52 19.55 -14.90
N LEU A 50 13.88 20.08 -13.72
CA LEU A 50 13.19 21.19 -13.10
C LEU A 50 13.47 22.51 -13.81
N ALA A 51 14.64 22.64 -14.45
CA ALA A 51 15.04 23.85 -15.17
C ALA A 51 14.39 23.95 -16.57
N GLU A 52 14.09 22.83 -17.22
CA GLU A 52 13.59 22.78 -18.60
C GLU A 52 12.20 22.19 -18.69
N GLY A 53 11.19 22.90 -18.23
CA GLY A 53 9.80 22.43 -18.26
C GLY A 53 9.51 21.38 -17.18
N GLY A 54 10.29 21.40 -16.10
CA GLY A 54 10.19 20.42 -15.02
C GLY A 54 8.84 20.37 -14.34
N GLN A 55 8.07 21.46 -14.39
CA GLN A 55 6.72 21.48 -13.80
C GLN A 55 5.79 20.48 -14.51
N MET A 56 5.83 20.46 -15.85
CA MET A 56 5.03 19.50 -16.63
C MET A 56 5.47 18.07 -16.34
N PHE A 57 6.76 17.85 -16.21
CA PHE A 57 7.32 16.54 -15.88
C PHE A 57 6.86 16.08 -14.49
N LEU A 58 6.94 16.97 -13.49
CA LEU A 58 6.49 16.67 -12.14
C LEU A 58 4.99 16.40 -12.09
N ASP A 59 4.19 17.18 -12.82
CA ASP A 59 2.74 16.97 -12.87
C ASP A 59 2.40 15.61 -13.50
N ALA A 60 3.15 15.21 -14.53
CA ALA A 60 2.98 13.89 -15.15
C ALA A 60 3.34 12.77 -14.17
N LEU A 61 4.43 12.91 -13.41
CA LEU A 61 4.83 11.94 -12.40
C LEU A 61 3.79 11.82 -11.29
N ARG A 62 3.26 12.94 -10.83
CA ARG A 62 2.23 12.96 -9.78
C ARG A 62 0.96 12.28 -10.24
N ARG A 63 0.52 12.55 -11.47
CA ARG A 63 -0.67 11.90 -12.02
C ARG A 63 -0.47 10.40 -12.15
N ASN A 64 0.70 9.99 -12.62
CA ASN A 64 1.03 8.59 -12.79
C ASN A 64 1.05 7.86 -11.45
N GLU A 65 1.65 8.47 -10.42
CA GLU A 65 1.68 7.92 -9.07
C GLU A 65 0.28 7.84 -8.47
N ARG A 66 -0.56 8.85 -8.70
CA ARG A 66 -1.94 8.85 -8.23
C ARG A 66 -2.75 7.73 -8.88
N GLU A 67 -2.56 7.50 -10.17
CA GLU A 67 -3.20 6.39 -10.87
C GLU A 67 -2.78 5.04 -10.29
N ARG A 68 -1.51 4.88 -9.98
CA ARG A 68 -0.98 3.67 -9.37
C ARG A 68 -1.59 3.42 -7.99
N LEU A 69 -1.69 4.49 -7.20
CA LEU A 69 -2.29 4.42 -5.87
C LEU A 69 -3.76 4.03 -5.98
N ASP A 70 -4.50 4.67 -6.88
CA ASP A 70 -5.91 4.39 -7.08
C ASP A 70 -6.13 2.95 -7.55
N GLN A 71 -5.29 2.45 -8.44
CA GLN A 71 -5.34 1.07 -8.90
C GLN A 71 -5.06 0.08 -7.77
N ALA A 72 -4.07 0.37 -6.95
CA ALA A 72 -3.73 -0.48 -5.81
C ALA A 72 -4.87 -0.50 -4.78
N ALA A 73 -5.45 0.65 -4.50
CA ALA A 73 -6.58 0.77 -3.57
C ALA A 73 -7.80 0.03 -4.08
N ALA A 74 -8.10 0.14 -5.37
CA ALA A 74 -9.22 -0.56 -5.98
C ALA A 74 -9.03 -2.07 -5.97
N ALA A 75 -7.82 -2.55 -6.24
CA ALA A 75 -7.49 -3.96 -6.20
C ALA A 75 -7.62 -4.53 -4.79
N PHE A 76 -7.14 -3.80 -3.79
CA PHE A 76 -7.26 -4.18 -2.38
C PHE A 76 -8.73 -4.28 -1.98
N ASP A 77 -9.52 -3.26 -2.31
CA ASP A 77 -10.94 -3.22 -1.99
C ASP A 77 -11.70 -4.39 -2.63
N ASP A 78 -11.39 -4.71 -3.88
CA ASP A 78 -12.00 -5.82 -4.60
C ASP A 78 -11.70 -7.16 -3.91
N LEU A 79 -10.45 -7.39 -3.53
CA LEU A 79 -10.03 -8.60 -2.82
C LEU A 79 -10.70 -8.71 -1.46
N VAL A 80 -10.81 -7.59 -0.74
CA VAL A 80 -11.49 -7.54 0.56
C VAL A 80 -12.97 -7.93 0.41
N LYS A 81 -13.64 -7.38 -0.57
CA LYS A 81 -15.05 -7.70 -0.84
C LYS A 81 -15.25 -9.16 -1.19
N ARG A 82 -14.36 -9.73 -1.98
CA ARG A 82 -14.42 -11.15 -2.35
C ARG A 82 -14.20 -12.06 -1.16
N SER A 83 -13.32 -11.65 -0.24
CA SER A 83 -13.02 -12.44 0.95
C SER A 83 -14.16 -12.43 1.98
N GLY A 84 -14.97 -11.39 1.97
CA GLY A 84 -16.01 -11.20 2.97
C GLY A 84 -15.52 -10.70 4.32
N TRP A 85 -14.21 -10.44 4.45
CA TRP A 85 -13.65 -9.95 5.71
C TRP A 85 -13.84 -8.44 5.81
N SER A 86 -14.45 -7.96 6.90
CA SER A 86 -14.84 -6.54 7.05
C SER A 86 -13.87 -5.70 7.90
N ARG A 87 -13.01 -6.34 8.67
CA ARG A 87 -12.08 -5.61 9.57
C ARG A 87 -10.80 -5.27 8.83
N THR A 88 -10.91 -4.32 7.90
CA THR A 88 -9.80 -3.92 7.05
C THR A 88 -9.65 -2.40 7.02
N GLU A 89 -8.43 -1.94 6.76
CA GLU A 89 -8.10 -0.54 6.66
C GLU A 89 -7.07 -0.34 5.54
N TRP A 90 -7.18 0.76 4.82
CA TRP A 90 -6.22 1.14 3.80
C TRP A 90 -5.44 2.35 4.29
N ARG A 91 -4.12 2.27 4.24
CA ARG A 91 -3.23 3.39 4.60
C ARG A 91 -2.25 3.67 3.47
N THR A 92 -1.91 4.94 3.31
CA THR A 92 -0.88 5.38 2.39
C THR A 92 0.24 6.07 3.15
N SER A 93 1.45 6.00 2.62
CA SER A 93 2.60 6.67 3.20
C SER A 93 3.44 7.30 2.10
N SER A 94 3.94 8.49 2.35
CA SER A 94 4.81 9.20 1.40
C SER A 94 6.29 8.87 1.58
N VAL A 95 6.63 8.06 2.58
CA VAL A 95 8.01 7.64 2.79
C VAL A 95 8.30 6.34 2.05
N ASP A 96 9.58 6.03 1.91
CA ASP A 96 10.04 4.79 1.29
C ASP A 96 9.37 3.55 1.88
N ALA A 97 9.15 2.52 1.06
CA ALA A 97 8.40 1.33 1.46
C ALA A 97 8.96 0.66 2.71
N SER A 98 10.28 0.47 2.79
CA SER A 98 10.90 -0.18 3.94
C SER A 98 10.74 0.66 5.21
N GLU A 99 10.86 1.98 5.09
CA GLU A 99 10.67 2.90 6.21
C GLU A 99 9.21 2.95 6.64
N ALA A 100 8.28 3.00 5.69
CA ALA A 100 6.85 2.99 5.97
C ALA A 100 6.44 1.73 6.71
N ILE A 101 6.90 0.57 6.27
CA ILE A 101 6.62 -0.71 6.93
C ILE A 101 7.18 -0.69 8.35
N GLY A 102 8.42 -0.19 8.52
CA GLY A 102 9.03 -0.08 9.84
C GLY A 102 8.23 0.80 10.80
N LEU A 103 7.73 1.94 10.32
CA LEU A 103 6.94 2.86 11.14
C LEU A 103 5.60 2.26 11.54
N HIS A 104 4.89 1.66 10.59
CA HIS A 104 3.55 1.11 10.85
C HIS A 104 3.58 -0.23 11.55
N ALA A 105 4.67 -0.99 11.41
CA ALA A 105 4.81 -2.30 12.03
C ALA A 105 4.88 -2.24 13.56
N ARG A 106 5.23 -1.08 14.13
CA ARG A 106 5.25 -0.90 15.58
C ARG A 106 3.91 -1.19 16.24
N TYR A 107 2.83 -1.03 15.49
CA TYR A 107 1.46 -1.17 15.99
C TYR A 107 0.76 -2.39 15.41
N ALA A 108 1.51 -3.26 14.74
CA ALA A 108 0.98 -4.47 14.15
C ALA A 108 1.62 -5.71 14.81
N ASP A 109 0.84 -6.75 14.95
CA ASP A 109 1.29 -8.02 15.52
C ASP A 109 1.98 -8.90 14.47
N LEU A 110 1.66 -8.67 13.19
CA LEU A 110 2.22 -9.43 12.08
C LEU A 110 2.32 -8.52 10.85
N VAL A 111 3.40 -8.65 10.12
CA VAL A 111 3.66 -7.85 8.92
C VAL A 111 3.85 -8.76 7.69
#